data_f548e0993a6b4f22475e028dd5e03eed
#
_entry.id   f548e0993a6b4f22475e028dd5e03eed
#
_cell.length_a   1.000
_cell.length_b   1.000
_cell.length_c   1.000
_cell.angle_alpha   90.00
_cell.angle_beta   90.00
_cell.angle_gamma   90.00
#
_symmetry.space_group_name_H-M   'P 1'
#
loop_
_entity.id
_entity.type
_entity.pdbx_description
1 polymer ?
#
loop_
_entity_poly.entity_id
_entity_poly.type
_entity_poly.pdbx_seq_one_letter_code
_entity_poly.pdbx_strand_id
1 'polypeptide(L)'
;LGARLGAPFIVATPPLENPKTSHLASRYRELLEIGRQEGIRPTFEYISFFKSVHTLKRAWEIVQEADDPDATLILDAFHNWNSGSTEADLRAIPLERISHYQIDDADPNKASGTQTDPDRVMPGDGQIDLQAEIKVLREIGYDGTVSLELFNADWWAEDPAHTLKTGLERMKTLFA
;
A
#
# COMPACT_ATOMS: atom_id res chain seq x y z
N LEU A 1 -4.90 -7.98 -19.08
CA LEU A 1 -3.46 -7.91 -19.36
C LEU A 1 -2.66 -8.51 -18.20
N GLY A 2 -2.86 -8.07 -16.96
CA GLY A 2 -2.12 -8.51 -15.78
C GLY A 2 -2.08 -10.04 -15.61
N ALA A 3 -3.23 -10.71 -15.68
CA ALA A 3 -3.32 -12.16 -15.61
C ALA A 3 -2.47 -12.86 -16.70
N ARG A 4 -2.45 -12.31 -17.92
CA ARG A 4 -1.62 -12.84 -19.03
C ARG A 4 -0.11 -12.67 -18.79
N LEU A 5 0.28 -11.73 -17.94
CA LEU A 5 1.67 -11.51 -17.51
C LEU A 5 2.01 -12.31 -16.24
N GLY A 6 1.06 -13.07 -15.69
CA GLY A 6 1.25 -13.84 -14.47
C GLY A 6 1.20 -13.01 -13.18
N ALA A 7 0.70 -11.77 -13.23
CA ALA A 7 0.52 -10.96 -12.04
C ALA A 7 -0.53 -11.57 -11.12
N PRO A 8 -0.23 -11.84 -9.83
CA PRO A 8 -1.20 -12.42 -8.90
C PRO A 8 -2.25 -11.40 -8.45
N PHE A 9 -1.92 -10.11 -8.44
CA PHE A 9 -2.78 -9.05 -7.94
C PHE A 9 -2.93 -7.90 -8.94
N ILE A 10 -4.03 -7.16 -8.79
CA ILE A 10 -4.26 -5.86 -9.43
C ILE A 10 -4.77 -4.88 -8.37
N VAL A 11 -4.21 -3.68 -8.36
CA VAL A 11 -4.57 -2.63 -7.38
C VAL A 11 -6.00 -2.12 -7.65
N ALA A 12 -6.77 -2.00 -6.58
CA ALA A 12 -8.10 -1.40 -6.57
C ALA A 12 -8.11 -0.24 -5.56
N THR A 13 -8.11 0.99 -6.06
CA THR A 13 -8.16 2.20 -5.25
C THR A 13 -9.60 2.62 -4.94
N PRO A 14 -9.84 3.35 -3.82
CA PRO A 14 -11.17 3.83 -3.48
C PRO A 14 -11.63 4.96 -4.44
N PRO A 15 -12.96 5.21 -4.54
CA PRO A 15 -13.47 6.35 -5.28
C PRO A 15 -13.14 7.66 -4.54
N LEU A 16 -13.23 8.78 -5.25
CA LEU A 16 -13.02 10.12 -4.67
C LEU A 16 -14.14 10.52 -3.70
N GLU A 17 -15.37 10.07 -3.97
CA GLU A 17 -16.52 10.26 -3.08
C GLU A 17 -16.34 9.43 -1.80
N ASN A 18 -17.11 9.79 -0.75
CA ASN A 18 -17.06 9.08 0.53
C ASN A 18 -18.36 8.27 0.80
N PRO A 19 -18.58 7.15 0.09
CA PRO A 19 -19.75 6.32 0.32
C PRO A 19 -19.64 5.54 1.63
N LYS A 20 -20.76 4.92 2.04
CA LYS A 20 -20.81 4.05 3.22
C LYS A 20 -19.91 2.83 3.04
N THR A 21 -19.35 2.32 4.13
CA THR A 21 -18.52 1.10 4.16
C THR A 21 -19.19 -0.07 3.47
N SER A 22 -20.48 -0.32 3.75
CA SER A 22 -21.25 -1.41 3.13
C SER A 22 -21.36 -1.31 1.61
N HIS A 23 -21.43 -0.09 1.07
CA HIS A 23 -21.43 0.10 -0.38
C HIS A 23 -20.05 -0.23 -0.97
N LEU A 24 -18.96 0.24 -0.35
CA LEU A 24 -17.60 -0.07 -0.78
C LEU A 24 -17.30 -1.57 -0.70
N ALA A 25 -17.70 -2.21 0.39
CA ALA A 25 -17.56 -3.65 0.56
C ALA A 25 -18.32 -4.45 -0.53
N SER A 26 -19.54 -4.03 -0.86
CA SER A 26 -20.30 -4.63 -1.96
C SER A 26 -19.57 -4.48 -3.30
N ARG A 27 -19.06 -3.29 -3.62
CA ARG A 27 -18.31 -3.06 -4.85
C ARG A 27 -17.00 -3.83 -4.90
N TYR A 28 -16.33 -3.96 -3.76
CA TYR A 28 -15.12 -4.76 -3.68
C TYR A 28 -15.40 -6.25 -3.93
N ARG A 29 -16.49 -6.81 -3.39
CA ARG A 29 -16.94 -8.18 -3.72
C ARG A 29 -17.19 -8.37 -5.21
N GLU A 30 -17.85 -7.41 -5.87
CA GLU A 30 -18.08 -7.45 -7.32
C GLU A 30 -16.75 -7.48 -8.09
N LEU A 31 -15.76 -6.67 -7.67
CA LEU A 31 -14.43 -6.68 -8.28
C LEU A 31 -13.72 -8.02 -8.07
N LEU A 32 -13.82 -8.62 -6.86
CA LEU A 32 -13.24 -9.93 -6.57
C LEU A 32 -13.86 -11.02 -7.46
N GLU A 33 -15.17 -10.98 -7.69
CA GLU A 33 -15.83 -11.92 -8.60
C GLU A 33 -15.32 -11.75 -10.06
N ILE A 34 -15.20 -10.52 -10.54
CA ILE A 34 -14.61 -10.24 -11.86
C ILE A 34 -13.15 -10.73 -11.89
N GLY A 35 -12.41 -10.48 -10.82
CA GLY A 35 -11.02 -10.93 -10.71
C GLY A 35 -10.85 -12.45 -10.80
N ARG A 36 -11.74 -13.22 -10.18
CA ARG A 36 -11.77 -14.68 -10.30
C ARG A 36 -12.01 -15.14 -11.75
N GLN A 37 -12.92 -14.47 -12.46
CA GLN A 37 -13.22 -14.76 -13.87
C GLN A 37 -12.04 -14.42 -14.79
N GLU A 38 -11.30 -13.36 -14.48
CA GLU A 38 -10.15 -12.89 -15.25
C GLU A 38 -8.81 -13.52 -14.83
N GLY A 39 -8.79 -14.32 -13.75
CA GLY A 39 -7.58 -14.96 -13.23
C GLY A 39 -6.58 -14.00 -12.61
N ILE A 40 -7.05 -12.94 -11.94
CA ILE A 40 -6.23 -11.98 -11.22
C ILE A 40 -6.99 -11.49 -9.97
N ARG A 41 -6.31 -11.35 -8.83
CA ARG A 41 -6.96 -10.93 -7.59
C ARG A 41 -6.90 -9.40 -7.42
N PRO A 42 -8.04 -8.69 -7.38
CA PRO A 42 -8.07 -7.30 -6.93
C PRO A 42 -7.64 -7.20 -5.46
N THR A 43 -6.75 -6.27 -5.16
CA THR A 43 -6.31 -5.98 -3.80
C THR A 43 -6.56 -4.51 -3.48
N PHE A 44 -7.13 -4.24 -2.30
CA PHE A 44 -7.61 -2.91 -1.95
C PHE A 44 -6.49 -2.06 -1.37
N GLU A 45 -6.33 -0.84 -1.90
CA GLU A 45 -5.39 0.15 -1.41
C GLU A 45 -6.16 1.36 -0.85
N TYR A 46 -5.76 1.88 0.30
CA TYR A 46 -6.25 3.15 0.83
C TYR A 46 -5.26 4.26 0.49
N ILE A 47 -5.79 5.45 0.24
CA ILE A 47 -4.99 6.60 -0.21
C ILE A 47 -5.13 7.71 0.83
N SER A 48 -4.07 8.00 1.56
CA SER A 48 -4.08 8.86 2.76
C SER A 48 -4.61 10.29 2.54
N PHE A 49 -4.53 10.82 1.33
CA PHE A 49 -5.04 12.15 0.96
C PHE A 49 -6.40 12.13 0.25
N PHE A 50 -7.07 10.95 0.14
CA PHE A 50 -8.45 10.87 -0.35
C PHE A 50 -9.44 11.13 0.79
N LYS A 51 -10.65 11.62 0.42
CA LYS A 51 -11.73 11.84 1.38
C LYS A 51 -12.49 10.55 1.75
N SER A 52 -12.42 9.56 0.89
CA SER A 52 -13.19 8.31 1.03
C SER A 52 -12.55 7.33 2.01
N VAL A 53 -11.47 6.68 1.61
CA VAL A 53 -10.75 5.70 2.41
C VAL A 53 -9.30 6.13 2.51
N HIS A 54 -8.98 6.83 3.59
CA HIS A 54 -7.67 7.46 3.82
C HIS A 54 -6.88 6.85 4.97
N THR A 55 -7.43 5.85 5.67
CA THR A 55 -6.74 5.17 6.79
C THR A 55 -6.75 3.67 6.61
N LEU A 56 -5.70 3.00 7.09
CA LEU A 56 -5.62 1.54 7.15
C LEU A 56 -6.82 0.93 7.88
N LYS A 57 -7.21 1.50 9.01
CA LYS A 57 -8.36 1.04 9.78
C LYS A 57 -9.64 0.98 8.95
N ARG A 58 -9.96 2.05 8.21
CA ARG A 58 -11.15 2.10 7.36
C ARG A 58 -11.06 1.13 6.20
N ALA A 59 -9.89 0.96 5.60
CA ALA A 59 -9.68 -0.04 4.56
C ALA A 59 -9.90 -1.46 5.09
N TRP A 60 -9.41 -1.74 6.28
CA TRP A 60 -9.62 -3.02 6.94
C TRP A 60 -11.10 -3.30 7.25
N GLU A 61 -11.84 -2.31 7.74
CA GLU A 61 -13.30 -2.42 7.93
C GLU A 61 -14.02 -2.82 6.62
N ILE A 62 -13.61 -2.27 5.47
CA ILE A 62 -14.19 -2.61 4.16
C ILE A 62 -13.85 -4.05 3.77
N VAL A 63 -12.60 -4.47 3.96
CA VAL A 63 -12.16 -5.85 3.66
C VAL A 63 -12.91 -6.86 4.54
N GLN A 64 -13.07 -6.55 5.84
CA GLN A 64 -13.85 -7.40 6.76
C GLN A 64 -15.34 -7.48 6.35
N GLU A 65 -15.97 -6.34 6.02
CA GLU A 65 -17.38 -6.29 5.61
C GLU A 65 -17.61 -6.91 4.22
N ALA A 66 -16.58 -6.95 3.36
CA ALA A 66 -16.63 -7.69 2.11
C ALA A 66 -16.85 -9.19 2.35
N ASP A 67 -16.35 -9.71 3.47
CA ASP A 67 -16.53 -11.11 3.90
C ASP A 67 -16.23 -12.12 2.77
N ASP A 68 -15.12 -11.88 2.08
CA ASP A 68 -14.67 -12.69 0.94
C ASP A 68 -13.25 -13.23 1.24
N PRO A 69 -12.99 -14.53 1.06
CA PRO A 69 -11.67 -15.11 1.35
C PRO A 69 -10.53 -14.52 0.50
N ASP A 70 -10.83 -14.00 -0.69
CA ASP A 70 -9.86 -13.37 -1.57
C ASP A 70 -9.63 -11.88 -1.30
N ALA A 71 -10.41 -11.28 -0.39
CA ALA A 71 -10.26 -9.87 -0.05
C ALA A 71 -8.93 -9.61 0.67
N THR A 72 -8.09 -8.76 0.12
CA THR A 72 -6.75 -8.41 0.62
C THR A 72 -6.51 -6.91 0.59
N LEU A 73 -5.50 -6.46 1.34
CA LEU A 73 -5.00 -5.09 1.39
C LEU A 73 -3.58 -4.99 0.83
N ILE A 74 -3.27 -3.85 0.25
CA ILE A 74 -1.92 -3.36 0.12
C ILE A 74 -1.60 -2.57 1.40
N LEU A 75 -0.42 -2.76 1.97
CA LEU A 75 0.14 -1.88 2.96
C LEU A 75 1.15 -0.97 2.26
N ASP A 76 1.08 0.33 2.52
CA ASP A 76 1.97 1.33 1.94
C ASP A 76 2.54 2.21 3.06
N ALA A 77 3.86 2.33 3.13
CA ALA A 77 4.55 3.05 4.20
C ALA A 77 4.16 4.53 4.26
N PHE A 78 4.08 5.19 3.10
CA PHE A 78 3.69 6.59 3.03
C PHE A 78 2.24 6.79 3.47
N HIS A 79 1.32 5.97 2.99
CA HIS A 79 -0.08 6.08 3.37
C HIS A 79 -0.31 5.74 4.83
N ASN A 80 0.41 4.76 5.40
CA ASN A 80 0.40 4.47 6.84
C ASN A 80 0.79 5.71 7.64
N TRP A 81 1.99 6.24 7.38
CA TRP A 81 2.55 7.36 8.09
C TRP A 81 1.71 8.64 7.90
N ASN A 82 1.31 8.95 6.67
CA ASN A 82 0.59 10.18 6.34
C ASN A 82 -0.86 10.18 6.86
N SER A 83 -1.46 9.02 7.09
CA SER A 83 -2.79 8.87 7.71
C SER A 83 -2.75 8.76 9.24
N GLY A 84 -1.57 8.66 9.83
CA GLY A 84 -1.39 8.46 11.26
C GLY A 84 -1.72 7.05 11.73
N SER A 85 -1.63 6.04 10.84
CA SER A 85 -1.74 4.63 11.23
C SER A 85 -0.62 4.25 12.20
N THR A 86 -0.95 3.38 13.14
CA THR A 86 -0.02 2.95 14.19
C THR A 86 0.48 1.52 13.95
N GLU A 87 1.57 1.13 14.62
CA GLU A 87 2.01 -0.26 14.64
C GLU A 87 0.91 -1.24 15.08
N ALA A 88 0.00 -0.82 15.98
CA ALA A 88 -1.12 -1.64 16.42
C ALA A 88 -2.13 -1.85 15.28
N ASP A 89 -2.36 -0.84 14.43
CA ASP A 89 -3.24 -0.98 13.26
C ASP A 89 -2.63 -1.96 12.25
N LEU A 90 -1.32 -1.92 12.02
CA LEU A 90 -0.63 -2.87 11.15
C LEU A 90 -0.73 -4.31 11.70
N ARG A 91 -0.47 -4.50 13.00
CA ARG A 91 -0.58 -5.83 13.65
C ARG A 91 -2.00 -6.40 13.66
N ALA A 92 -3.01 -5.54 13.52
CA ALA A 92 -4.40 -5.98 13.47
C ALA A 92 -4.79 -6.64 12.13
N ILE A 93 -3.95 -6.50 11.10
CA ILE A 93 -4.20 -7.10 9.79
C ILE A 93 -3.65 -8.54 9.78
N PRO A 94 -4.49 -9.57 9.57
CA PRO A 94 -4.01 -10.93 9.42
C PRO A 94 -3.07 -11.06 8.22
N LEU A 95 -2.00 -11.85 8.36
CA LEU A 95 -0.96 -12.01 7.33
C LEU A 95 -1.53 -12.40 5.96
N GLU A 96 -2.49 -13.32 5.94
CA GLU A 96 -3.16 -13.78 4.71
C GLU A 96 -4.00 -12.72 4.01
N ARG A 97 -4.22 -11.58 4.67
CA ARG A 97 -4.93 -10.41 4.11
C ARG A 97 -4.01 -9.35 3.55
N ILE A 98 -2.70 -9.51 3.66
CA ILE A 98 -1.70 -8.59 3.10
C ILE A 98 -1.23 -9.15 1.76
N SER A 99 -1.54 -8.44 0.66
CA SER A 99 -1.12 -8.85 -0.68
C SER A 99 0.33 -8.51 -0.97
N HIS A 100 0.73 -7.29 -0.67
CA HIS A 100 2.11 -6.82 -0.75
C HIS A 100 2.31 -5.54 0.08
N TYR A 101 3.57 -5.17 0.27
CA TYR A 101 3.96 -3.95 0.97
C TYR A 101 4.68 -3.01 0.01
N GLN A 102 4.18 -1.78 -0.10
CA GLN A 102 4.81 -0.70 -0.83
C GLN A 102 5.70 0.10 0.12
N ILE A 103 6.91 0.40 -0.32
CA ILE A 103 7.88 1.14 0.47
C ILE A 103 8.41 2.33 -0.29
N ASP A 104 8.43 3.43 0.39
CA ASP A 104 8.99 4.73 0.04
C ASP A 104 9.25 5.50 1.33
N ASP A 105 9.50 6.80 1.24
CA ASP A 105 9.62 7.67 2.40
C ASP A 105 8.92 9.01 2.10
N ALA A 106 8.79 9.88 3.10
CA ALA A 106 8.07 11.14 3.02
C ALA A 106 9.01 12.33 3.09
N ASP A 107 8.74 13.40 2.33
CA ASP A 107 9.52 14.64 2.33
C ASP A 107 9.77 15.13 3.77
N PRO A 108 11.03 15.21 4.23
CA PRO A 108 11.36 15.56 5.60
C PRO A 108 11.02 17.01 5.96
N ASN A 109 10.67 17.84 4.99
CA ASN A 109 10.35 19.26 5.17
C ASN A 109 8.84 19.54 5.23
N LYS A 110 7.99 18.52 5.10
CA LYS A 110 6.53 18.67 5.10
C LYS A 110 5.89 17.85 6.21
N ALA A 111 4.83 18.38 6.82
CA ALA A 111 4.14 17.71 7.91
C ALA A 111 3.35 16.48 7.42
N SER A 112 3.27 15.46 8.29
CA SER A 112 2.35 14.33 8.10
C SER A 112 0.90 14.82 8.00
N GLY A 113 0.09 14.11 7.20
CA GLY A 113 -1.30 14.46 6.93
C GLY A 113 -1.49 15.58 5.89
N THR A 114 -0.37 16.16 5.38
CA THR A 114 -0.43 17.22 4.35
C THR A 114 0.24 16.82 3.04
N GLN A 115 0.91 15.69 3.02
CA GLN A 115 1.67 15.21 1.87
C GLN A 115 0.81 14.41 0.88
N THR A 116 1.25 14.39 -0.37
CA THR A 116 0.63 13.67 -1.48
C THR A 116 1.70 12.93 -2.28
N ASP A 117 1.32 12.15 -3.28
CA ASP A 117 2.25 11.30 -4.06
C ASP A 117 3.55 12.00 -4.52
N PRO A 118 3.55 13.26 -5.04
CA PRO A 118 4.78 13.94 -5.44
C PRO A 118 5.78 14.19 -4.30
N ASP A 119 5.35 14.08 -3.06
CA ASP A 119 6.18 14.31 -1.86
C ASP A 119 6.91 13.05 -1.40
N ARG A 120 6.73 11.93 -2.09
CA ARG A 120 7.45 10.68 -1.82
C ARG A 120 8.92 10.83 -2.19
N VAL A 121 9.80 10.30 -1.34
CA VAL A 121 11.24 10.25 -1.55
C VAL A 121 11.76 8.82 -1.43
N MET A 122 13.03 8.59 -1.76
CA MET A 122 13.63 7.26 -1.64
C MET A 122 13.60 6.77 -0.19
N PRO A 123 13.39 5.46 0.04
CA PRO A 123 13.42 4.88 1.37
C PRO A 123 14.71 5.22 2.11
N GLY A 124 14.57 5.80 3.31
CA GLY A 124 15.66 6.25 4.17
C GLY A 124 16.13 7.69 3.92
N ASP A 125 15.55 8.42 2.97
CA ASP A 125 15.86 9.84 2.75
C ASP A 125 14.80 10.77 3.36
N GLY A 126 13.77 10.22 4.00
CA GLY A 126 12.64 10.96 4.55
C GLY A 126 12.54 10.88 6.08
N GLN A 127 11.32 10.94 6.57
CA GLN A 127 11.00 11.03 7.98
C GLN A 127 10.12 9.88 8.53
N ILE A 128 9.81 8.88 7.70
CA ILE A 128 9.04 7.71 8.13
C ILE A 128 9.96 6.79 8.94
N ASP A 129 9.50 6.32 10.11
CA ASP A 129 10.20 5.28 10.84
C ASP A 129 9.98 3.90 10.16
N LEU A 130 10.63 3.72 9.01
CA LEU A 130 10.54 2.48 8.23
C LEU A 130 11.03 1.27 9.01
N GLN A 131 11.98 1.45 9.95
CA GLN A 131 12.45 0.33 10.77
C GLN A 131 11.38 -0.17 11.73
N ALA A 132 10.55 0.73 12.28
CA ALA A 132 9.42 0.33 13.12
C ALA A 132 8.39 -0.48 12.32
N GLU A 133 8.02 -0.05 11.10
CA GLU A 133 7.11 -0.82 10.24
C GLU A 133 7.70 -2.17 9.81
N ILE A 134 8.96 -2.21 9.36
CA ILE A 134 9.66 -3.44 8.98
C ILE A 134 9.73 -4.42 10.16
N LYS A 135 9.96 -3.91 11.37
CA LYS A 135 9.91 -4.74 12.58
C LYS A 135 8.54 -5.39 12.77
N VAL A 136 7.45 -4.63 12.59
CA VAL A 136 6.09 -5.17 12.66
C VAL A 136 5.87 -6.25 11.60
N LEU A 137 6.28 -5.99 10.34
CA LEU A 137 6.16 -6.97 9.26
C LEU A 137 6.89 -8.28 9.59
N ARG A 138 8.10 -8.19 10.16
CA ARG A 138 8.84 -9.39 10.63
C ARG A 138 8.14 -10.11 11.77
N GLU A 139 7.60 -9.38 12.74
CA GLU A 139 6.89 -9.95 13.90
C GLU A 139 5.63 -10.71 13.51
N ILE A 140 4.89 -10.23 12.49
CA ILE A 140 3.71 -10.92 11.95
C ILE A 140 4.06 -12.01 10.95
N GLY A 141 5.35 -12.20 10.61
CA GLY A 141 5.84 -13.23 9.69
C GLY A 141 5.66 -12.91 8.21
N TYR A 142 5.62 -11.62 7.85
CA TYR A 142 5.50 -11.22 6.44
C TYR A 142 6.77 -11.55 5.66
N ASP A 143 6.63 -12.37 4.63
CA ASP A 143 7.68 -12.79 3.69
C ASP A 143 7.30 -12.52 2.22
N GLY A 144 6.28 -11.68 2.03
CA GLY A 144 5.75 -11.33 0.71
C GLY A 144 6.59 -10.31 -0.06
N THR A 145 6.02 -9.84 -1.16
CA THR A 145 6.66 -8.86 -2.03
C THR A 145 6.75 -7.48 -1.37
N VAL A 146 7.92 -6.85 -1.49
CA VAL A 146 8.13 -5.43 -1.17
C VAL A 146 8.42 -4.70 -2.48
N SER A 147 7.65 -3.64 -2.77
CA SER A 147 7.80 -2.84 -3.98
C SER A 147 8.12 -1.39 -3.68
N LEU A 148 9.09 -0.82 -4.41
CA LEU A 148 9.34 0.62 -4.39
C LEU A 148 8.22 1.35 -5.13
N GLU A 149 7.63 2.38 -4.53
CA GLU A 149 6.64 3.22 -5.18
C GLU A 149 6.98 4.71 -5.05
N LEU A 150 7.40 5.32 -6.17
CA LEU A 150 7.79 6.73 -6.22
C LEU A 150 6.99 7.48 -7.28
N PHE A 151 6.22 8.48 -6.85
CA PHE A 151 5.51 9.43 -7.72
C PHE A 151 6.22 10.79 -7.78
N ASN A 152 7.54 10.78 -7.68
CA ASN A 152 8.39 11.95 -7.65
C ASN A 152 8.96 12.24 -9.05
N ALA A 153 8.69 13.44 -9.57
CA ALA A 153 9.08 13.83 -10.93
C ALA A 153 10.59 13.89 -11.14
N ASP A 154 11.37 14.18 -10.11
CA ASP A 154 12.84 14.22 -10.20
C ASP A 154 13.39 12.82 -10.45
N TRP A 155 12.86 11.80 -9.75
CA TRP A 155 13.21 10.40 -9.98
C TRP A 155 12.70 9.86 -11.31
N TRP A 156 11.58 10.38 -11.83
CA TRP A 156 11.11 10.00 -13.17
C TRP A 156 11.94 10.59 -14.30
N ALA A 157 12.64 11.71 -14.05
CA ALA A 157 13.55 12.34 -15.00
C ALA A 157 14.94 11.66 -15.06
N GLU A 158 15.28 10.87 -14.05
CA GLU A 158 16.54 10.14 -13.96
C GLU A 158 16.56 8.91 -14.90
N ASP A 159 17.76 8.35 -15.11
CA ASP A 159 17.91 7.05 -15.79
C ASP A 159 17.13 5.97 -15.00
N PRO A 160 16.17 5.26 -15.61
CA PRO A 160 15.39 4.22 -14.94
C PRO A 160 16.26 3.14 -14.29
N ALA A 161 17.39 2.76 -14.90
CA ALA A 161 18.29 1.77 -14.33
C ALA A 161 18.97 2.29 -13.06
N HIS A 162 19.31 3.59 -13.02
CA HIS A 162 19.84 4.25 -11.81
C HIS A 162 18.80 4.26 -10.68
N THR A 163 17.57 4.70 -10.98
CA THR A 163 16.48 4.76 -10.01
C THR A 163 16.17 3.39 -9.43
N LEU A 164 16.01 2.36 -10.27
CA LEU A 164 15.73 1.00 -9.83
C LEU A 164 16.86 0.41 -8.99
N LYS A 165 18.10 0.62 -9.38
CA LYS A 165 19.28 0.15 -8.63
C LYS A 165 19.35 0.82 -7.26
N THR A 166 19.21 2.14 -7.22
CA THR A 166 19.23 2.92 -5.96
C THR A 166 18.13 2.45 -5.02
N GLY A 167 16.89 2.31 -5.49
CA GLY A 167 15.76 1.83 -4.69
C GLY A 167 16.00 0.43 -4.15
N LEU A 168 16.48 -0.49 -4.99
CA LEU A 168 16.77 -1.87 -4.56
C LEU A 168 17.88 -1.92 -3.50
N GLU A 169 18.94 -1.12 -3.62
CA GLU A 169 20.02 -1.05 -2.64
C GLU A 169 19.52 -0.49 -1.30
N ARG A 170 18.68 0.56 -1.32
CA ARG A 170 18.03 1.13 -0.14
C ARG A 170 17.16 0.10 0.57
N MET A 171 16.25 -0.55 -0.17
CA MET A 171 15.39 -1.59 0.39
C MET A 171 16.20 -2.73 1.02
N LYS A 172 17.23 -3.24 0.34
CA LYS A 172 18.12 -4.29 0.89
C LYS A 172 18.77 -3.86 2.20
N THR A 173 19.19 -2.60 2.30
CA THR A 173 19.81 -2.07 3.54
C THR A 173 18.80 -2.01 4.68
N LEU A 174 17.56 -1.60 4.41
CA LEU A 174 16.50 -1.51 5.42
C LEU A 174 16.04 -2.90 5.91
N PHE A 175 16.03 -3.89 5.04
CA PHE A 175 15.63 -5.26 5.36
C PHE A 175 16.78 -6.19 5.76
N ALA A 176 18.02 -5.70 5.89
CA ALA A 176 19.18 -6.48 6.32
C ALA A 176 19.17 -6.84 7.87
#